data_e3204c0c7a3191626a73cc329072e630
#
_entry.id   e3204c0c7a3191626a73cc329072e630
#
_cell.length_a   1.000
_cell.length_b   1.000
_cell.length_c   1.000
_cell.angle_alpha   90.00
_cell.angle_beta   90.00
_cell.angle_gamma   90.00
#
_symmetry.space_group_name_H-M   'P 1'
#
loop_
_entity.id
_entity.type
_entity.pdbx_description
1 polymer ?
#
loop_
_entity_poly.entity_id
_entity_poly.type
_entity_poly.pdbx_seq_one_letter_code
_entity_poly.pdbx_strand_id
1 'polypeptide(L)'
;IRDSMNGVQITGLANLAGGTMRGVQLAGISNISGDNTVGLSAAGLVNITGDRAQGVVISGLTSIGGDNNSGLMISGFMNVTGNMASGLHFSGAANITGQSFGGLMASGLLNVVGEHMNGLQIAGIANITASKLNGVQVALCNYATKARGLQIGLVNYYKEDMKGFQLGLVNANPDTKVQMMVYGGNATPANIGVRFKNQLFYTILGVGSMYQGLNDKFSASASYRAGLSFPLSLIHISEPTRP
;
A
#
# COMPACT_ATOMS: atom_id res chain seq x y z
N ILE A 1 19.09 -8.77 32.66
CA ILE A 1 19.12 -7.57 33.53
C ILE A 1 17.66 -7.23 33.85
N ARG A 2 17.35 -7.02 35.15
CA ARG A 2 15.97 -6.72 35.59
C ARG A 2 15.54 -5.29 35.31
N ASP A 3 16.49 -4.37 35.28
CA ASP A 3 16.24 -2.94 35.09
C ASP A 3 16.73 -2.43 33.75
N SER A 4 16.80 -1.12 33.61
CA SER A 4 17.31 -0.48 32.41
C SER A 4 18.81 -0.69 32.24
N MET A 5 19.26 -0.70 30.98
CA MET A 5 20.68 -0.82 30.65
C MET A 5 21.12 0.30 29.72
N ASN A 6 22.30 0.84 30.01
CA ASN A 6 22.98 1.77 29.09
C ASN A 6 24.33 1.16 28.70
N GLY A 7 24.60 1.00 27.42
CA GLY A 7 25.84 0.46 26.91
C GLY A 7 25.69 -0.61 25.85
N VAL A 8 26.51 -1.65 25.90
CA VAL A 8 26.57 -2.68 24.86
C VAL A 8 26.26 -4.05 25.47
N GLN A 9 25.32 -4.77 24.86
CA GLN A 9 25.05 -6.17 25.15
C GLN A 9 25.32 -7.04 23.90
N ILE A 10 26.15 -8.03 24.03
CA ILE A 10 26.45 -8.98 22.96
C ILE A 10 26.32 -10.40 23.52
N THR A 11 25.47 -11.22 22.90
CA THR A 11 25.28 -12.61 23.31
C THR A 11 25.12 -13.53 22.10
N GLY A 12 25.49 -14.80 22.28
CA GLY A 12 25.21 -15.82 21.26
C GLY A 12 23.74 -16.22 21.14
N LEU A 13 22.94 -16.07 22.21
CA LEU A 13 21.53 -16.47 22.22
C LEU A 13 20.59 -15.27 22.37
N ALA A 14 20.41 -14.78 23.58
CA ALA A 14 19.39 -13.75 23.84
C ALA A 14 19.90 -12.68 24.82
N ASN A 15 19.55 -11.42 24.51
CA ASN A 15 19.66 -10.29 25.42
C ASN A 15 18.28 -9.99 26.01
N LEU A 16 18.24 -9.81 27.33
CA LEU A 16 17.03 -9.45 28.05
C LEU A 16 17.28 -8.21 28.93
N ALA A 17 16.57 -7.14 28.68
CA ALA A 17 16.47 -5.96 29.52
C ALA A 17 15.03 -5.85 30.03
N GLY A 18 14.83 -5.83 31.35
CA GLY A 18 13.50 -5.72 31.95
C GLY A 18 12.84 -4.35 31.76
N GLY A 19 13.69 -3.31 31.61
CA GLY A 19 13.26 -1.95 31.34
C GLY A 19 13.79 -1.43 30.00
N THR A 20 14.29 -0.19 30.01
CA THR A 20 14.82 0.48 28.83
C THR A 20 16.25 0.05 28.51
N MET A 21 16.49 -0.33 27.26
CA MET A 21 17.82 -0.51 26.69
C MET A 21 18.25 0.72 25.90
N ARG A 22 19.42 1.28 26.23
CA ARG A 22 20.03 2.38 25.47
C ARG A 22 21.45 2.01 25.06
N GLY A 23 21.71 2.06 23.76
CA GLY A 23 23.01 1.73 23.19
C GLY A 23 22.93 0.64 22.13
N VAL A 24 23.69 -0.45 22.28
CA VAL A 24 23.79 -1.50 21.27
C VAL A 24 23.44 -2.87 21.87
N GLN A 25 22.48 -3.54 21.25
CA GLN A 25 22.15 -4.95 21.54
C GLN A 25 22.42 -5.82 20.29
N LEU A 26 23.27 -6.84 20.46
CA LEU A 26 23.54 -7.83 19.41
C LEU A 26 23.27 -9.22 19.97
N ALA A 27 22.40 -9.98 19.35
CA ALA A 27 22.08 -11.36 19.75
C ALA A 27 22.04 -12.30 18.56
N GLY A 28 22.49 -13.54 18.79
CA GLY A 28 22.36 -14.59 17.76
C GLY A 28 20.89 -14.97 17.49
N ILE A 29 20.02 -14.93 18.51
CA ILE A 29 18.60 -15.30 18.37
C ILE A 29 17.70 -14.10 18.63
N SER A 30 17.69 -13.52 19.84
CA SER A 30 16.69 -12.50 20.18
C SER A 30 17.21 -11.38 21.08
N ASN A 31 16.69 -10.17 20.86
CA ASN A 31 16.77 -9.07 21.81
C ASN A 31 15.37 -8.75 22.34
N ILE A 32 15.24 -8.65 23.65
CA ILE A 32 13.97 -8.32 24.30
C ILE A 32 14.22 -7.18 25.30
N SER A 33 13.47 -6.08 25.12
CA SER A 33 13.44 -4.95 26.04
C SER A 33 12.02 -4.77 26.54
N GLY A 34 11.82 -4.75 27.87
CA GLY A 34 10.50 -4.65 28.49
C GLY A 34 9.81 -3.33 28.19
N ASP A 35 10.55 -2.22 28.23
CA ASP A 35 10.02 -0.90 27.92
C ASP A 35 10.55 -0.40 26.57
N ASN A 36 11.68 0.33 26.57
CA ASN A 36 12.15 1.00 25.36
C ASN A 36 13.46 0.40 24.85
N THR A 37 13.66 0.50 23.56
CA THR A 37 14.95 0.30 22.89
C THR A 37 15.36 1.58 22.19
N VAL A 38 16.53 2.13 22.59
CA VAL A 38 17.07 3.35 21.98
C VAL A 38 18.49 3.08 21.48
N GLY A 39 18.70 3.18 20.18
CA GLY A 39 19.98 2.92 19.54
C GLY A 39 19.94 1.81 18.50
N LEU A 40 20.85 0.85 18.60
CA LEU A 40 20.94 -0.29 17.65
C LEU A 40 20.52 -1.59 18.33
N SER A 41 19.54 -2.28 17.77
CA SER A 41 19.17 -3.64 18.17
C SER A 41 19.22 -4.57 16.97
N ALA A 42 20.14 -5.53 16.99
CA ALA A 42 20.25 -6.51 15.92
C ALA A 42 20.17 -7.94 16.47
N ALA A 43 19.27 -8.75 15.91
CA ALA A 43 19.07 -10.14 16.29
C ALA A 43 18.96 -11.05 15.06
N GLY A 44 19.47 -12.27 15.19
CA GLY A 44 19.38 -13.26 14.12
C GLY A 44 17.95 -13.65 13.80
N LEU A 45 17.02 -13.65 14.77
CA LEU A 45 15.63 -13.96 14.52
C LEU A 45 14.68 -12.80 14.92
N VAL A 46 14.66 -12.40 16.20
CA VAL A 46 13.56 -11.56 16.70
C VAL A 46 14.06 -10.43 17.56
N ASN A 47 13.56 -9.21 17.33
CA ASN A 47 13.64 -8.09 18.25
C ASN A 47 12.26 -7.79 18.81
N ILE A 48 12.14 -7.67 20.15
CA ILE A 48 10.91 -7.30 20.83
C ILE A 48 11.19 -6.09 21.74
N THR A 49 10.38 -5.07 21.59
CA THR A 49 10.39 -3.87 22.44
C THR A 49 8.98 -3.65 22.98
N GLY A 50 8.82 -3.57 24.31
CA GLY A 50 7.51 -3.46 24.94
C GLY A 50 6.78 -2.16 24.60
N ASP A 51 7.46 -1.02 24.68
CA ASP A 51 6.87 0.28 24.36
C ASP A 51 7.43 0.87 23.07
N ARG A 52 8.63 1.47 23.13
CA ARG A 52 9.17 2.29 22.05
C ARG A 52 10.49 1.78 21.51
N ALA A 53 10.58 1.56 20.24
CA ALA A 53 11.84 1.35 19.55
C ALA A 53 12.26 2.62 18.80
N GLN A 54 13.44 3.16 19.13
CA GLN A 54 13.98 4.36 18.52
C GLN A 54 15.41 4.12 18.03
N GLY A 55 15.64 4.29 16.74
CA GLY A 55 16.95 4.09 16.13
C GLY A 55 16.94 3.04 15.04
N VAL A 56 17.82 2.05 15.13
CA VAL A 56 17.98 1.00 14.12
C VAL A 56 17.64 -0.36 14.71
N VAL A 57 16.66 -1.05 14.14
CA VAL A 57 16.25 -2.39 14.55
C VAL A 57 16.37 -3.33 13.35
N ILE A 58 17.18 -4.39 13.48
CA ILE A 58 17.42 -5.36 12.42
C ILE A 58 17.14 -6.77 12.96
N SER A 59 16.28 -7.50 12.27
CA SER A 59 15.93 -8.90 12.61
C SER A 59 16.00 -9.81 11.41
N GLY A 60 16.48 -11.01 11.58
CA GLY A 60 16.43 -12.01 10.52
C GLY A 60 15.00 -12.44 10.18
N LEU A 61 14.09 -12.46 11.14
CA LEU A 61 12.67 -12.75 10.92
C LEU A 61 11.77 -11.55 11.25
N THR A 62 11.61 -11.21 12.52
CA THR A 62 10.53 -10.31 12.96
C THR A 62 11.00 -9.27 13.95
N SER A 63 10.56 -8.03 13.77
CA SER A 63 10.67 -6.96 14.75
C SER A 63 9.29 -6.58 15.26
N ILE A 64 9.12 -6.54 16.58
CA ILE A 64 7.86 -6.18 17.25
C ILE A 64 8.12 -5.01 18.18
N GLY A 65 7.39 -3.92 18.00
CA GLY A 65 7.35 -2.79 18.92
C GLY A 65 5.93 -2.57 19.42
N GLY A 66 5.79 -2.47 20.74
CA GLY A 66 4.48 -2.44 21.38
C GLY A 66 3.70 -1.17 21.05
N ASP A 67 4.30 0.00 21.21
CA ASP A 67 3.57 1.26 21.07
C ASP A 67 4.09 2.11 19.90
N ASN A 68 5.28 2.64 20.00
CA ASN A 68 5.81 3.58 19.00
C ASN A 68 7.18 3.16 18.46
N ASN A 69 7.31 3.08 17.15
CA ASN A 69 8.59 2.76 16.53
C ASN A 69 9.05 3.91 15.63
N SER A 70 10.30 4.34 15.79
CA SER A 70 10.86 5.41 14.97
C SER A 70 12.28 5.11 14.53
N GLY A 71 12.58 5.41 13.26
CA GLY A 71 13.89 5.19 12.66
C GLY A 71 13.89 4.13 11.58
N LEU A 72 14.91 3.27 11.55
CA LEU A 72 15.08 2.23 10.55
C LEU A 72 14.71 0.87 11.13
N MET A 73 13.72 0.21 10.59
CA MET A 73 13.38 -1.18 10.90
C MET A 73 13.56 -2.06 9.67
N ILE A 74 14.35 -3.12 9.81
CA ILE A 74 14.58 -4.09 8.75
C ILE A 74 14.33 -5.49 9.32
N SER A 75 13.43 -6.24 8.69
CA SER A 75 13.16 -7.63 9.06
C SER A 75 13.09 -8.53 7.83
N GLY A 76 13.64 -9.71 7.93
CA GLY A 76 13.58 -10.69 6.83
C GLY A 76 12.16 -11.14 6.51
N PHE A 77 11.24 -11.12 7.50
CA PHE A 77 9.85 -11.49 7.29
C PHE A 77 8.89 -10.36 7.62
N MET A 78 8.83 -9.85 8.87
CA MET A 78 7.75 -8.94 9.26
C MET A 78 8.19 -7.89 10.27
N ASN A 79 7.71 -6.64 10.10
CA ASN A 79 7.72 -5.59 11.13
C ASN A 79 6.31 -5.35 11.65
N VAL A 80 6.15 -5.33 12.97
CA VAL A 80 4.88 -5.04 13.64
C VAL A 80 5.05 -3.89 14.63
N THR A 81 4.19 -2.90 14.55
CA THR A 81 4.08 -1.79 15.50
C THR A 81 2.65 -1.68 16.00
N GLY A 82 2.46 -1.65 17.32
CA GLY A 82 1.12 -1.60 17.92
C GLY A 82 0.35 -0.34 17.57
N ASN A 83 0.94 0.84 17.75
CA ASN A 83 0.24 2.10 17.52
C ASN A 83 0.86 2.93 16.40
N MET A 84 1.93 3.67 16.66
CA MET A 84 2.50 4.61 15.68
C MET A 84 3.89 4.19 15.23
N ALA A 85 4.18 4.40 13.97
CA ALA A 85 5.52 4.19 13.45
C ALA A 85 5.96 5.32 12.52
N SER A 86 7.27 5.54 12.43
CA SER A 86 7.82 6.54 11.53
C SER A 86 9.24 6.19 11.08
N GLY A 87 9.61 6.71 9.91
CA GLY A 87 10.94 6.49 9.33
C GLY A 87 10.94 5.52 8.16
N LEU A 88 11.84 4.55 8.17
CA LEU A 88 12.05 3.61 7.07
C LEU A 88 11.80 2.18 7.56
N HIS A 89 10.75 1.55 7.10
CA HIS A 89 10.40 0.17 7.46
C HIS A 89 10.47 -0.74 6.24
N PHE A 90 11.36 -1.73 6.30
CA PHE A 90 11.57 -2.72 5.25
C PHE A 90 11.33 -4.13 5.78
N SER A 91 10.59 -4.94 5.04
CA SER A 91 10.36 -6.34 5.38
C SER A 91 10.26 -7.24 4.16
N GLY A 92 10.62 -8.50 4.32
CA GLY A 92 10.49 -9.48 3.25
C GLY A 92 9.04 -9.80 2.91
N ALA A 93 8.15 -9.86 3.91
CA ALA A 93 6.74 -10.14 3.69
C ALA A 93 5.82 -8.98 4.05
N ALA A 94 5.79 -8.53 5.31
CA ALA A 94 4.78 -7.57 5.72
C ALA A 94 5.29 -6.51 6.71
N ASN A 95 4.79 -5.27 6.55
CA ASN A 95 4.85 -4.25 7.59
C ASN A 95 3.42 -3.96 8.08
N ILE A 96 3.22 -3.97 9.40
CA ILE A 96 1.91 -3.74 10.02
C ILE A 96 2.07 -2.66 11.09
N THR A 97 1.26 -1.62 11.00
CA THR A 97 1.17 -0.54 12.00
C THR A 97 -0.28 -0.35 12.40
N GLY A 98 -0.57 -0.43 13.69
CA GLY A 98 -1.94 -0.41 14.22
C GLY A 98 -2.68 0.90 13.98
N GLN A 99 -2.04 2.04 14.13
CA GLN A 99 -2.67 3.35 13.93
C GLN A 99 -2.01 4.14 12.80
N SER A 100 -0.90 4.82 13.05
CA SER A 100 -0.35 5.79 12.11
C SER A 100 1.08 5.48 11.70
N PHE A 101 1.38 5.68 10.43
CA PHE A 101 2.72 5.57 9.88
C PHE A 101 3.13 6.85 9.13
N GLY A 102 4.38 7.30 9.37
CA GLY A 102 4.98 8.44 8.66
C GLY A 102 6.33 8.09 8.05
N GLY A 103 6.47 8.17 6.71
CA GLY A 103 7.73 7.89 6.03
C GLY A 103 7.63 6.90 4.88
N LEU A 104 8.59 5.98 4.77
CA LEU A 104 8.65 4.94 3.75
C LEU A 104 8.43 3.55 4.37
N MET A 105 7.46 2.84 3.84
CA MET A 105 7.14 1.46 4.20
C MET A 105 7.24 0.58 2.95
N ALA A 106 8.14 -0.39 2.93
CA ALA A 106 8.31 -1.30 1.80
C ALA A 106 8.33 -2.76 2.24
N SER A 107 7.59 -3.60 1.52
CA SER A 107 7.51 -5.04 1.79
C SER A 107 7.39 -5.88 0.52
N GLY A 108 7.76 -7.15 0.61
CA GLY A 108 7.59 -8.08 -0.50
C GLY A 108 6.12 -8.38 -0.81
N LEU A 109 5.24 -8.41 0.20
CA LEU A 109 3.84 -8.77 -0.01
C LEU A 109 2.87 -7.67 0.42
N LEU A 110 2.91 -7.23 1.70
CA LEU A 110 1.80 -6.48 2.29
C LEU A 110 2.26 -5.36 3.22
N ASN A 111 1.71 -4.15 3.05
CA ASN A 111 1.77 -3.09 4.05
C ASN A 111 0.37 -2.76 4.57
N VAL A 112 0.22 -2.71 5.88
CA VAL A 112 -1.05 -2.37 6.54
C VAL A 112 -0.84 -1.23 7.54
N VAL A 113 -1.67 -0.20 7.42
CA VAL A 113 -1.76 0.91 8.38
C VAL A 113 -3.22 1.07 8.80
N GLY A 114 -3.49 0.98 10.10
CA GLY A 114 -4.85 0.96 10.65
C GLY A 114 -5.59 2.30 10.51
N GLU A 115 -4.90 3.42 10.60
CA GLU A 115 -5.57 4.73 10.53
C GLU A 115 -4.95 5.67 9.51
N HIS A 116 -3.78 6.24 9.79
CA HIS A 116 -3.22 7.32 8.98
C HIS A 116 -1.87 6.95 8.39
N MET A 117 -1.77 6.99 7.08
CA MET A 117 -0.52 6.85 6.35
C MET A 117 -0.09 8.20 5.77
N ASN A 118 1.13 8.64 6.12
CA ASN A 118 1.75 9.83 5.55
C ASN A 118 3.09 9.46 4.91
N GLY A 119 3.16 9.44 3.58
CA GLY A 119 4.39 9.10 2.86
C GLY A 119 4.21 8.06 1.76
N LEU A 120 5.10 7.08 1.70
CA LEU A 120 5.16 6.12 0.60
C LEU A 120 5.01 4.68 1.12
N GLN A 121 4.05 3.95 0.56
CA GLN A 121 3.88 2.51 0.73
C GLN A 121 4.20 1.78 -0.57
N ILE A 122 5.10 0.80 -0.52
CA ILE A 122 5.45 -0.06 -1.64
C ILE A 122 5.29 -1.52 -1.22
N ALA A 123 4.47 -2.28 -1.92
CA ALA A 123 4.31 -3.71 -1.67
C ALA A 123 4.22 -4.49 -2.97
N GLY A 124 4.60 -5.76 -2.93
CA GLY A 124 4.42 -6.62 -4.10
C GLY A 124 2.97 -6.95 -4.39
N ILE A 125 2.15 -7.19 -3.34
CA ILE A 125 0.74 -7.57 -3.52
C ILE A 125 -0.20 -6.46 -3.11
N ALA A 126 -0.15 -5.96 -1.85
CA ALA A 126 -1.15 -4.99 -1.42
C ALA A 126 -0.63 -3.94 -0.43
N ASN A 127 -1.13 -2.72 -0.59
CA ASN A 127 -1.08 -1.66 0.41
C ASN A 127 -2.48 -1.37 0.92
N ILE A 128 -2.65 -1.37 2.24
CA ILE A 128 -3.92 -1.13 2.91
C ILE A 128 -3.75 0.01 3.91
N THR A 129 -4.54 1.06 3.76
CA THR A 129 -4.69 2.13 4.74
C THR A 129 -6.15 2.21 5.15
N ALA A 130 -6.49 1.78 6.36
CA ALA A 130 -7.89 1.61 6.75
C ALA A 130 -8.64 2.93 6.91
N SER A 131 -7.96 4.07 7.10
CA SER A 131 -8.62 5.37 7.18
C SER A 131 -8.05 6.35 6.15
N LYS A 132 -6.96 7.06 6.41
CA LYS A 132 -6.51 8.18 5.58
C LYS A 132 -5.10 7.97 5.04
N LEU A 133 -4.97 7.97 3.74
CA LEU A 133 -3.70 8.04 3.01
C LEU A 133 -3.40 9.51 2.64
N ASN A 134 -2.21 9.98 2.98
CA ASN A 134 -1.60 11.18 2.42
C ASN A 134 -0.26 10.78 1.80
N GLY A 135 -0.21 10.62 0.48
CA GLY A 135 1.03 10.21 -0.17
C GLY A 135 0.81 9.22 -1.31
N VAL A 136 1.66 8.20 -1.39
CA VAL A 136 1.70 7.30 -2.54
C VAL A 136 1.60 5.84 -2.09
N GLN A 137 0.77 5.06 -2.78
CA GLN A 137 0.72 3.60 -2.68
C GLN A 137 1.08 2.98 -4.02
N VAL A 138 2.01 2.01 -4.01
CA VAL A 138 2.44 1.25 -5.18
C VAL A 138 2.38 -0.24 -4.85
N ALA A 139 1.45 -0.97 -5.46
CA ALA A 139 1.29 -2.43 -5.32
C ALA A 139 0.38 -2.97 -6.42
N LEU A 140 0.21 -4.29 -6.52
CA LEU A 140 -0.84 -4.84 -7.39
C LEU A 140 -2.23 -4.35 -6.95
N CYS A 141 -2.50 -4.32 -5.64
CA CYS A 141 -3.76 -3.84 -5.06
C CYS A 141 -3.50 -2.73 -4.05
N ASN A 142 -4.16 -1.58 -4.19
CA ASN A 142 -4.09 -0.49 -3.24
C ASN A 142 -5.48 -0.16 -2.69
N TYR A 143 -5.58 -0.04 -1.37
CA TYR A 143 -6.80 0.32 -0.66
C TYR A 143 -6.58 1.49 0.29
N ALA A 144 -7.49 2.45 0.28
CA ALA A 144 -7.60 3.49 1.31
C ALA A 144 -9.07 3.88 1.51
N THR A 145 -9.48 4.27 2.72
CA THR A 145 -10.81 4.84 2.91
C THR A 145 -10.88 6.25 2.35
N LYS A 146 -9.91 7.10 2.72
CA LYS A 146 -9.72 8.43 2.11
C LYS A 146 -8.32 8.51 1.57
N ALA A 147 -8.15 8.88 0.31
CA ALA A 147 -6.84 9.00 -0.31
C ALA A 147 -6.56 10.44 -0.76
N ARG A 148 -5.38 10.93 -0.40
CA ARG A 148 -4.81 12.18 -0.92
C ARG A 148 -3.46 11.89 -1.51
N GLY A 149 -3.34 11.94 -2.84
CA GLY A 149 -2.11 11.63 -3.54
C GLY A 149 -2.28 10.64 -4.67
N LEU A 150 -1.47 9.59 -4.70
CA LEU A 150 -1.37 8.69 -5.85
C LEU A 150 -1.48 7.22 -5.43
N GLN A 151 -2.31 6.45 -6.12
CA GLN A 151 -2.34 4.99 -6.05
C GLN A 151 -1.95 4.41 -7.41
N ILE A 152 -0.92 3.57 -7.45
CA ILE A 152 -0.42 2.90 -8.66
C ILE A 152 -0.52 1.39 -8.47
N GLY A 153 -1.29 0.72 -9.32
CA GLY A 153 -1.47 -0.73 -9.21
C GLY A 153 -2.32 -1.32 -10.31
N LEU A 154 -2.56 -2.61 -10.28
CA LEU A 154 -3.57 -3.21 -11.15
C LEU A 154 -4.97 -2.83 -10.69
N VAL A 155 -5.22 -2.90 -9.38
CA VAL A 155 -6.50 -2.53 -8.76
C VAL A 155 -6.26 -1.45 -7.71
N ASN A 156 -6.88 -0.30 -7.88
CA ASN A 156 -6.88 0.78 -6.90
C ASN A 156 -8.30 1.02 -6.41
N TYR A 157 -8.48 1.08 -5.10
CA TYR A 157 -9.78 1.29 -4.49
C TYR A 157 -9.73 2.33 -3.38
N TYR A 158 -10.66 3.28 -3.40
CA TYR A 158 -10.95 4.13 -2.25
C TYR A 158 -12.43 4.03 -1.87
N LYS A 159 -12.71 4.17 -0.58
CA LYS A 159 -14.07 3.97 -0.08
C LYS A 159 -14.91 5.24 -0.06
N GLU A 160 -14.33 6.37 0.38
CA GLU A 160 -15.10 7.60 0.63
C GLU A 160 -14.66 8.78 -0.25
N ASP A 161 -13.39 9.18 -0.19
CA ASP A 161 -12.90 10.38 -0.87
C ASP A 161 -11.53 10.17 -1.50
N MET A 162 -11.33 10.74 -2.69
CA MET A 162 -10.06 10.73 -3.40
C MET A 162 -9.70 12.13 -3.88
N LYS A 163 -8.58 12.66 -3.35
CA LYS A 163 -7.96 13.91 -3.82
C LYS A 163 -6.60 13.59 -4.43
N GLY A 164 -6.57 13.33 -5.73
CA GLY A 164 -5.37 12.90 -6.46
C GLY A 164 -5.70 11.96 -7.61
N PHE A 165 -4.82 10.99 -7.88
CA PHE A 165 -4.93 10.13 -9.03
C PHE A 165 -4.81 8.65 -8.69
N GLN A 166 -5.52 7.83 -9.46
CA GLN A 166 -5.37 6.38 -9.49
C GLN A 166 -4.88 5.96 -10.88
N LEU A 167 -3.77 5.24 -10.92
CA LEU A 167 -3.22 4.66 -12.15
C LEU A 167 -3.27 3.14 -12.06
N GLY A 168 -4.17 2.51 -12.81
CA GLY A 168 -4.35 1.07 -12.79
C GLY A 168 -5.32 0.55 -13.83
N LEU A 169 -5.38 -0.77 -13.96
CA LEU A 169 -6.35 -1.40 -14.86
C LEU A 169 -7.78 -1.21 -14.36
N VAL A 170 -7.96 -1.30 -13.04
CA VAL A 170 -9.24 -1.05 -12.38
C VAL A 170 -9.04 0.02 -11.33
N ASN A 171 -9.67 1.17 -11.51
CA ASN A 171 -9.73 2.24 -10.52
C ASN A 171 -11.18 2.36 -10.07
N ALA A 172 -11.46 2.07 -8.80
CA ALA A 172 -12.81 1.89 -8.30
C ALA A 172 -13.07 2.60 -6.97
N ASN A 173 -14.34 2.83 -6.71
CA ASN A 173 -14.93 3.25 -5.44
C ASN A 173 -16.36 2.65 -5.35
N PRO A 174 -17.13 2.85 -4.26
CA PRO A 174 -18.49 2.32 -4.15
C PRO A 174 -19.45 2.78 -5.25
N ASP A 175 -19.21 3.97 -5.83
CA ASP A 175 -20.05 4.53 -6.90
C ASP A 175 -19.58 4.17 -8.31
N THR A 176 -18.57 3.33 -8.42
CA THR A 176 -18.02 2.92 -9.73
C THR A 176 -19.07 2.14 -10.52
N LYS A 177 -19.45 2.69 -11.67
CA LYS A 177 -20.36 2.02 -12.60
C LYS A 177 -19.59 1.04 -13.47
N VAL A 178 -19.98 -0.23 -13.38
CA VAL A 178 -19.45 -1.30 -14.23
C VAL A 178 -20.43 -1.48 -15.39
N GLN A 179 -19.94 -1.36 -16.63
CA GLN A 179 -20.73 -1.44 -17.85
C GLN A 179 -20.08 -2.44 -18.80
N MET A 180 -20.88 -3.36 -19.31
CA MET A 180 -20.47 -4.18 -20.46
C MET A 180 -20.64 -3.38 -21.74
N MET A 181 -19.68 -3.49 -22.63
CA MET A 181 -19.65 -2.78 -23.91
C MET A 181 -19.35 -3.73 -25.05
N VAL A 182 -20.05 -3.53 -26.15
CA VAL A 182 -19.70 -4.11 -27.46
C VAL A 182 -19.36 -2.92 -28.35
N TYR A 183 -18.19 -2.98 -28.98
CA TYR A 183 -17.75 -1.87 -29.82
C TYR A 183 -16.91 -2.37 -31.01
N GLY A 184 -16.95 -1.62 -32.09
CA GLY A 184 -16.16 -1.85 -33.29
C GLY A 184 -15.00 -0.87 -33.42
N GLY A 185 -14.02 -1.22 -34.20
CA GLY A 185 -12.89 -0.36 -34.57
C GLY A 185 -12.23 -0.84 -35.87
N ASN A 186 -11.40 0.02 -36.47
CA ASN A 186 -10.74 -0.30 -37.75
C ASN A 186 -9.77 -1.48 -37.64
N ALA A 187 -9.13 -1.63 -36.46
CA ALA A 187 -8.16 -2.71 -36.23
C ALA A 187 -8.82 -4.02 -35.75
N THR A 188 -9.91 -3.92 -35.00
CA THR A 188 -10.67 -5.07 -34.47
C THR A 188 -12.15 -4.78 -34.61
N PRO A 189 -12.81 -5.38 -35.65
CA PRO A 189 -14.20 -5.07 -35.97
C PRO A 189 -15.19 -5.45 -34.86
N ALA A 190 -14.90 -6.49 -34.07
CA ALA A 190 -15.77 -6.92 -32.99
C ALA A 190 -14.96 -7.00 -31.67
N ASN A 191 -15.39 -6.23 -30.68
CA ASN A 191 -14.81 -6.22 -29.35
C ASN A 191 -15.89 -6.31 -28.27
N ILE A 192 -15.61 -7.06 -27.21
CA ILE A 192 -16.38 -7.05 -25.99
C ILE A 192 -15.47 -6.51 -24.89
N GLY A 193 -15.98 -5.65 -24.04
CA GLY A 193 -15.21 -5.07 -22.96
C GLY A 193 -16.04 -4.73 -21.72
N VAL A 194 -15.33 -4.54 -20.62
CA VAL A 194 -15.90 -4.04 -19.37
C VAL A 194 -15.35 -2.65 -19.12
N ARG A 195 -16.24 -1.70 -18.92
CA ARG A 195 -15.92 -0.32 -18.59
C ARG A 195 -16.15 -0.09 -17.11
N PHE A 196 -15.12 0.37 -16.44
CA PHE A 196 -15.18 0.88 -15.06
C PHE A 196 -15.20 2.40 -15.13
N LYS A 197 -16.33 3.02 -14.81
CA LYS A 197 -16.48 4.46 -14.80
C LYS A 197 -16.55 4.95 -13.37
N ASN A 198 -15.57 5.77 -12.97
CA ASN A 198 -15.49 6.39 -11.67
C ASN A 198 -15.46 7.92 -11.85
N GLN A 199 -16.56 8.60 -11.54
CA GLN A 199 -16.72 10.04 -11.72
C GLN A 199 -16.23 10.54 -13.11
N LEU A 200 -15.08 11.22 -13.14
CA LEU A 200 -14.48 11.78 -14.36
C LEU A 200 -13.60 10.78 -15.11
N PHE A 201 -13.12 9.71 -14.45
CA PHE A 201 -12.23 8.73 -15.05
C PHE A 201 -12.98 7.47 -15.47
N TYR A 202 -12.54 6.87 -16.55
CA TYR A 202 -12.96 5.52 -16.91
C TYR A 202 -11.79 4.69 -17.43
N THR A 203 -11.88 3.39 -17.19
CA THR A 203 -11.00 2.39 -17.81
C THR A 203 -11.86 1.36 -18.52
N ILE A 204 -11.40 0.86 -19.68
CA ILE A 204 -12.04 -0.20 -20.43
C ILE A 204 -11.04 -1.30 -20.65
N LEU A 205 -11.40 -2.50 -20.22
CA LEU A 205 -10.69 -3.73 -20.51
C LEU A 205 -11.51 -4.48 -21.55
N GLY A 206 -10.94 -4.80 -22.70
CA GLY A 206 -11.64 -5.45 -23.78
C GLY A 206 -10.82 -6.53 -24.44
N VAL A 207 -11.54 -7.49 -24.99
CA VAL A 207 -11.00 -8.50 -25.90
C VAL A 207 -11.71 -8.38 -27.23
N GLY A 208 -10.97 -8.54 -28.31
CA GLY A 208 -11.50 -8.43 -29.65
C GLY A 208 -10.96 -9.52 -30.56
N SER A 209 -11.65 -9.75 -31.66
CA SER A 209 -11.18 -10.65 -32.71
C SER A 209 -10.93 -9.87 -33.98
N MET A 210 -9.84 -10.21 -34.65
CA MET A 210 -9.49 -9.72 -35.96
C MET A 210 -9.57 -10.92 -36.95
N TYR A 211 -10.44 -10.83 -37.92
CA TYR A 211 -10.45 -11.76 -39.03
C TYR A 211 -9.57 -11.20 -40.15
N GLN A 212 -8.42 -11.80 -40.37
CA GLN A 212 -7.56 -11.47 -41.51
C GLN A 212 -7.96 -12.37 -42.69
N GLY A 213 -8.83 -11.84 -43.55
CA GLY A 213 -9.46 -12.57 -44.66
C GLY A 213 -8.56 -13.11 -45.77
N LEU A 214 -7.24 -12.97 -45.66
CA LEU A 214 -6.27 -13.46 -46.63
C LEU A 214 -5.62 -14.81 -46.26
N ASN A 215 -5.82 -15.31 -45.03
CA ASN A 215 -5.12 -16.52 -44.58
C ASN A 215 -5.87 -17.34 -43.51
N ASP A 216 -7.18 -17.23 -43.41
CA ASP A 216 -8.04 -17.95 -42.44
C ASP A 216 -7.49 -18.01 -41.00
N LYS A 217 -6.74 -16.99 -40.59
CA LYS A 217 -6.16 -16.92 -39.25
C LYS A 217 -7.03 -16.04 -38.37
N PHE A 218 -7.56 -16.65 -37.31
CA PHE A 218 -8.22 -15.96 -36.22
C PHE A 218 -7.16 -15.41 -35.27
N SER A 219 -7.13 -14.13 -35.03
CA SER A 219 -6.28 -13.49 -34.01
C SER A 219 -7.14 -12.86 -32.93
N ALA A 220 -6.78 -13.14 -31.67
CA ALA A 220 -7.39 -12.48 -30.52
C ALA A 220 -6.53 -11.28 -30.10
N SER A 221 -7.18 -10.20 -29.73
CA SER A 221 -6.52 -8.99 -29.20
C SER A 221 -7.06 -8.64 -27.83
N ALA A 222 -6.20 -8.22 -26.92
CA ALA A 222 -6.58 -7.56 -25.67
C ALA A 222 -6.40 -6.06 -25.81
N SER A 223 -7.36 -5.28 -25.35
CA SER A 223 -7.31 -3.83 -25.41
C SER A 223 -7.50 -3.22 -24.02
N TYR A 224 -6.70 -2.22 -23.73
CA TYR A 224 -6.84 -1.33 -22.57
C TYR A 224 -7.05 0.09 -23.05
N ARG A 225 -8.06 0.77 -22.50
CA ARG A 225 -8.33 2.17 -22.77
C ARG A 225 -8.61 2.90 -21.46
N ALA A 226 -8.04 4.08 -21.29
CA ALA A 226 -8.33 4.97 -20.19
C ALA A 226 -8.71 6.35 -20.75
N GLY A 227 -9.60 7.06 -20.06
CA GLY A 227 -10.01 8.37 -20.50
C GLY A 227 -10.79 9.15 -19.44
N LEU A 228 -11.11 10.39 -19.82
CA LEU A 228 -11.92 11.30 -19.02
C LEU A 228 -13.34 11.35 -19.58
N SER A 229 -14.33 11.37 -18.70
CA SER A 229 -15.74 11.47 -19.04
C SER A 229 -16.33 12.69 -18.35
N PHE A 230 -16.45 13.79 -19.07
CA PHE A 230 -17.10 14.99 -18.57
C PHE A 230 -18.62 14.87 -18.75
N PRO A 231 -19.44 15.10 -17.71
CA PRO A 231 -20.88 15.26 -17.89
C PRO A 231 -21.12 16.58 -18.65
N LEU A 232 -21.51 16.47 -19.91
CA LEU A 232 -22.06 17.62 -20.61
C LEU A 232 -23.44 17.86 -19.98
N SER A 233 -23.58 18.87 -19.13
CA SER A 233 -24.90 19.39 -18.81
C SER A 233 -25.43 20.05 -20.08
N LEU A 234 -26.42 19.45 -20.70
CA LEU A 234 -27.23 20.14 -21.71
C LEU A 234 -27.78 21.39 -21.02
N ILE A 235 -27.28 22.55 -21.42
CA ILE A 235 -27.90 23.83 -21.10
C ILE A 235 -29.31 23.68 -21.61
N HIS A 236 -30.31 23.75 -20.72
CA HIS A 236 -31.70 23.88 -21.10
C HIS A 236 -31.81 25.20 -21.85
N ILE A 237 -31.85 25.13 -23.16
CA ILE A 237 -32.32 26.25 -23.99
C ILE A 237 -33.81 26.29 -23.70
N SER A 238 -34.21 27.17 -22.77
CA SER A 238 -35.60 27.52 -22.63
C SER A 238 -36.07 28.09 -23.96
N GLU A 239 -37.05 27.45 -24.59
CA GLU A 239 -37.74 28.01 -25.74
C GLU A 239 -38.24 29.41 -25.37
N PRO A 240 -38.05 30.40 -26.26
CA PRO A 240 -38.60 31.72 -26.02
C PRO A 240 -40.13 31.58 -25.99
N THR A 241 -40.77 31.90 -24.87
CA THR A 241 -42.19 32.07 -24.78
C THR A 241 -42.62 33.08 -25.85
N ARG A 242 -43.33 32.60 -26.88
CA ARG A 242 -44.01 33.50 -27.83
C ARG A 242 -45.05 34.35 -27.10
N PRO A 243 -45.16 35.63 -27.45
CA PRO A 243 -46.15 36.54 -26.88
C PRO A 243 -47.59 36.18 -27.24
#